data_1198100aaaecef165d45a5eff88c08f8
#
_entry.id   1198100aaaecef165d45a5eff88c08f8
#
_cell.length_a   1.000
_cell.length_b   1.000
_cell.length_c   1.000
_cell.angle_alpha   90.00
_cell.angle_beta   90.00
_cell.angle_gamma   90.00
#
_symmetry.space_group_name_H-M   'P 1'
#
loop_
_entity.id
_entity.type
_entity.pdbx_description
1 polymer ?
#
loop_
_entity_poly.entity_id
_entity_poly.type
_entity_poly.pdbx_seq_one_letter_code
_entity_poly.pdbx_strand_id
1 'polypeptide(L)'
;MAGKGALLSGDSGFHEYLAKKLAEEGAPNGTVVLADEQTAGKGRRGRTWKNPKGANIAATFLLRPKFMPEAAPMLTLVMGLSVAQVCREMELDAWIKWPNDVVVSGKKICGILTEMSAQVDYVNYVVIGTGINVNLSVLPPELKEIATSFYLEREKFSQSSDYRQSHRGIRGKL
;
A
#
# COMPACT_ATOMS: atom_id res chain seq x y z
N MET A 1 -3.57 6.04 -22.52
CA MET A 1 -3.56 4.59 -22.79
C MET A 1 -3.61 3.87 -21.46
N ALA A 2 -4.67 3.09 -21.23
CA ALA A 2 -4.83 2.34 -19.99
C ALA A 2 -3.73 1.25 -19.91
N GLY A 3 -2.97 1.23 -18.84
CA GLY A 3 -1.95 0.22 -18.58
C GLY A 3 -2.62 -1.17 -18.53
N LYS A 4 -2.04 -2.16 -19.20
CA LYS A 4 -2.47 -3.55 -19.05
C LYS A 4 -2.00 -4.03 -17.68
N GLY A 5 -2.92 -4.16 -16.73
CA GLY A 5 -2.65 -4.81 -15.46
C GLY A 5 -2.38 -6.29 -15.68
N ALA A 6 -1.23 -6.79 -15.27
CA ALA A 6 -0.99 -8.22 -15.15
C ALA A 6 -1.37 -8.63 -13.74
N LEU A 7 -2.53 -9.30 -13.59
CA LEU A 7 -2.92 -9.95 -12.35
C LEU A 7 -2.18 -11.28 -12.27
N LEU A 8 -1.17 -11.38 -11.43
CA LEU A 8 -0.52 -12.65 -11.11
C LEU A 8 -0.98 -13.04 -9.71
N SER A 9 -2.07 -13.83 -9.63
CA SER A 9 -2.44 -14.54 -8.43
C SER A 9 -1.54 -15.77 -8.32
N GLY A 10 -0.62 -15.78 -7.39
CA GLY A 10 0.26 -16.88 -7.12
C GLY A 10 1.06 -16.61 -5.85
N ASP A 11 1.48 -17.68 -5.20
CA ASP A 11 2.40 -17.66 -4.08
C ASP A 11 3.75 -17.10 -4.56
N SER A 12 3.83 -15.76 -4.65
CA SER A 12 5.06 -15.08 -5.05
C SER A 12 5.75 -14.61 -3.78
N GLY A 13 6.87 -15.23 -3.47
CA GLY A 13 7.67 -14.90 -2.30
C GLY A 13 7.94 -13.38 -2.16
N PHE A 14 7.86 -12.64 -3.28
CA PHE A 14 8.18 -11.22 -3.31
C PHE A 14 7.69 -10.55 -4.62
N HIS A 15 6.57 -9.83 -4.60
CA HIS A 15 5.98 -9.23 -5.81
C HIS A 15 6.83 -8.10 -6.42
N GLU A 16 7.64 -7.38 -5.65
CA GLU A 16 8.57 -6.39 -6.19
C GLU A 16 9.68 -7.03 -7.03
N TYR A 17 10.16 -8.24 -6.66
CA TYR A 17 11.12 -8.98 -7.47
C TYR A 17 10.53 -9.33 -8.84
N LEU A 18 9.29 -9.81 -8.85
CA LEU A 18 8.59 -10.13 -10.09
C LEU A 18 8.38 -8.87 -10.96
N ALA A 19 8.00 -7.76 -10.34
CA ALA A 19 7.83 -6.49 -11.05
C ALA A 19 9.14 -6.00 -11.68
N LYS A 20 10.28 -6.16 -10.99
CA LYS A 20 11.61 -5.84 -11.53
C LYS A 20 11.96 -6.75 -12.71
N LYS A 21 11.75 -8.06 -12.58
CA LYS A 21 11.97 -9.02 -13.68
C LYS A 21 11.12 -8.65 -14.90
N LEU A 22 9.84 -8.39 -14.71
CA LEU A 22 8.95 -7.92 -15.80
C LEU A 22 9.44 -6.59 -16.39
N ALA A 23 9.97 -5.68 -15.57
CA ALA A 23 10.53 -4.43 -16.06
C ALA A 23 11.73 -4.66 -16.99
N GLU A 24 12.63 -5.59 -16.62
CA GLU A 24 13.80 -5.99 -17.42
C GLU A 24 13.37 -6.69 -18.73
N GLU A 25 12.30 -7.44 -18.71
CA GLU A 25 11.66 -8.09 -19.87
C GLU A 25 10.86 -7.12 -20.75
N GLY A 26 10.83 -5.83 -20.42
CA GLY A 26 10.19 -4.80 -21.23
C GLY A 26 8.70 -4.55 -20.95
N ALA A 27 8.18 -4.99 -19.79
CA ALA A 27 6.80 -4.68 -19.40
C ALA A 27 6.51 -3.18 -19.46
N PRO A 28 5.30 -2.77 -19.93
CA PRO A 28 4.98 -1.37 -20.18
C PRO A 28 4.83 -0.55 -18.89
N ASN A 29 4.94 0.77 -19.02
CA ASN A 29 4.59 1.72 -17.97
C ASN A 29 3.14 1.51 -17.49
N GLY A 30 2.93 1.53 -16.18
CA GLY A 30 1.61 1.30 -15.56
C GLY A 30 1.27 -0.19 -15.36
N THR A 31 2.23 -1.11 -15.55
CA THR A 31 2.03 -2.52 -15.17
C THR A 31 1.87 -2.63 -13.65
N VAL A 32 0.87 -3.41 -13.21
CA VAL A 32 0.61 -3.67 -11.79
C VAL A 32 0.75 -5.16 -11.51
N VAL A 33 1.50 -5.50 -10.49
CA VAL A 33 1.67 -6.86 -9.96
C VAL A 33 0.97 -6.93 -8.62
N LEU A 34 0.04 -7.88 -8.46
CA LEU A 34 -0.66 -8.13 -7.19
C LEU A 34 -0.24 -9.49 -6.63
N ALA A 35 -0.11 -9.57 -5.32
CA ALA A 35 0.10 -10.84 -4.61
C ALA A 35 -0.98 -11.03 -3.55
N ASP A 36 -1.61 -12.22 -3.55
CA ASP A 36 -2.57 -12.61 -2.51
C ASP A 36 -1.87 -12.94 -1.19
N GLU A 37 -0.68 -13.54 -1.28
CA GLU A 37 0.17 -13.87 -0.14
C GLU A 37 1.62 -13.49 -0.42
N GLN A 38 2.37 -13.09 0.63
CA GLN A 38 3.81 -12.87 0.57
C GLN A 38 4.51 -13.69 1.65
N THR A 39 5.35 -14.63 1.21
CA THR A 39 6.18 -15.45 2.12
C THR A 39 7.51 -14.79 2.47
N ALA A 40 7.97 -13.84 1.64
CA ALA A 40 9.24 -13.12 1.80
C ALA A 40 9.10 -11.60 1.58
N GLY A 41 7.98 -11.01 2.02
CA GLY A 41 7.72 -9.58 1.86
C GLY A 41 8.79 -8.72 2.55
N LYS A 42 9.29 -7.73 1.83
CA LYS A 42 10.33 -6.80 2.30
C LYS A 42 9.78 -5.42 2.57
N GLY A 43 10.23 -4.85 3.66
CA GLY A 43 10.07 -3.44 3.96
C GLY A 43 11.40 -2.70 3.87
N ARG A 44 11.36 -1.39 4.04
CA ARG A 44 12.55 -0.53 4.03
C ARG A 44 13.55 -0.94 5.11
N ARG A 45 14.86 -0.86 4.81
CA ARG A 45 15.98 -1.20 5.70
C ARG A 45 15.97 -2.65 6.18
N GLY A 46 15.55 -3.61 5.32
CA GLY A 46 15.59 -5.03 5.63
C GLY A 46 14.51 -5.51 6.60
N ARG A 47 13.50 -4.68 6.92
CA ARG A 47 12.36 -5.11 7.71
C ARG A 47 11.50 -6.10 6.94
N THR A 48 10.87 -7.04 7.64
CA THR A 48 9.92 -7.98 7.04
C THR A 48 8.53 -7.34 6.94
N TRP A 49 7.86 -7.56 5.82
CA TRP A 49 6.42 -7.31 5.64
C TRP A 49 5.67 -8.63 5.63
N LYS A 50 4.69 -8.81 6.51
CA LYS A 50 3.85 -10.00 6.54
C LYS A 50 2.55 -9.73 5.79
N ASN A 51 2.24 -10.58 4.81
CA ASN A 51 1.00 -10.52 4.05
C ASN A 51 0.34 -11.89 4.01
N PRO A 52 -0.47 -12.25 5.04
CA PRO A 52 -1.23 -13.48 5.03
C PRO A 52 -2.24 -13.49 3.88
N LYS A 53 -2.51 -14.67 3.36
CA LYS A 53 -3.43 -14.88 2.25
C LYS A 53 -4.80 -14.23 2.50
N GLY A 54 -5.30 -13.48 1.51
CA GLY A 54 -6.62 -12.84 1.55
C GLY A 54 -6.78 -11.73 2.59
N ALA A 55 -5.73 -11.39 3.35
CA ALA A 55 -5.84 -10.44 4.47
C ALA A 55 -5.55 -8.99 4.07
N ASN A 56 -4.68 -8.77 3.10
CA ASN A 56 -4.14 -7.46 2.80
C ASN A 56 -4.07 -7.22 1.29
N ILE A 57 -3.84 -5.97 0.90
CA ILE A 57 -3.45 -5.64 -0.46
C ILE A 57 -1.92 -5.56 -0.51
N ALA A 58 -1.32 -6.37 -1.37
CA ALA A 58 0.08 -6.30 -1.74
C ALA A 58 0.16 -6.03 -3.25
N ALA A 59 0.56 -4.82 -3.61
CA ALA A 59 0.59 -4.36 -5.00
C ALA A 59 1.93 -3.72 -5.32
N THR A 60 2.49 -4.00 -6.50
CA THR A 60 3.64 -3.28 -7.04
C THR A 60 3.28 -2.62 -8.35
N PHE A 61 3.56 -1.34 -8.44
CA PHE A 61 3.35 -0.50 -9.63
C PHE A 61 4.69 -0.31 -10.34
N LEU A 62 4.75 -0.69 -11.60
CA LEU A 62 5.90 -0.46 -12.47
C LEU A 62 5.68 0.83 -13.25
N LEU A 63 6.59 1.78 -13.09
CA LEU A 63 6.57 3.05 -13.80
C LEU A 63 7.84 3.25 -14.62
N ARG A 64 7.72 3.97 -15.75
CA ARG A 64 8.85 4.41 -16.60
C ARG A 64 8.78 5.93 -16.77
N PRO A 65 9.14 6.67 -15.70
CA PRO A 65 9.06 8.13 -15.73
C PRO A 65 10.14 8.72 -16.65
N LYS A 66 9.88 9.95 -17.13
CA LYS A 66 10.82 10.71 -17.97
C LYS A 66 11.51 11.85 -17.21
N PHE A 67 11.55 11.76 -15.87
CA PHE A 67 12.22 12.73 -15.03
C PHE A 67 13.61 12.22 -14.57
N MET A 68 14.41 13.11 -14.00
CA MET A 68 15.72 12.79 -13.44
C MET A 68 15.61 11.89 -12.21
N PRO A 69 16.61 11.01 -11.95
CA PRO A 69 16.57 10.05 -10.84
C PRO A 69 16.30 10.65 -9.46
N GLU A 70 16.75 11.89 -9.22
CA GLU A 70 16.58 12.60 -7.94
C GLU A 70 15.10 12.85 -7.58
N ALA A 71 14.22 12.86 -8.57
CA ALA A 71 12.78 13.04 -8.35
C ALA A 71 12.04 11.73 -7.98
N ALA A 72 12.66 10.56 -8.18
CA ALA A 72 12.01 9.27 -7.91
C ALA A 72 11.50 9.10 -6.46
N PRO A 73 12.17 9.60 -5.40
CA PRO A 73 11.66 9.53 -4.04
C PRO A 73 10.29 10.20 -3.84
N MET A 74 9.93 11.19 -4.67
CA MET A 74 8.61 11.84 -4.60
C MET A 74 7.47 10.88 -4.93
N LEU A 75 7.71 9.84 -5.73
CA LEU A 75 6.70 8.83 -6.04
C LEU A 75 6.24 8.07 -4.79
N THR A 76 7.10 7.90 -3.79
CA THR A 76 6.71 7.34 -2.49
C THR A 76 5.66 8.21 -1.80
N LEU A 77 5.82 9.53 -1.84
CA LEU A 77 4.86 10.48 -1.25
C LEU A 77 3.56 10.55 -2.04
N VAL A 78 3.64 10.51 -3.37
CA VAL A 78 2.45 10.45 -4.25
C VAL A 78 1.63 9.19 -3.95
N MET A 79 2.27 8.03 -3.82
CA MET A 79 1.59 6.78 -3.43
C MET A 79 1.01 6.89 -2.02
N GLY A 80 1.77 7.44 -1.07
CA GLY A 80 1.28 7.67 0.31
C GLY A 80 0.06 8.58 0.34
N LEU A 81 0.04 9.65 -0.46
CA LEU A 81 -1.09 10.55 -0.59
C LEU A 81 -2.31 9.83 -1.18
N SER A 82 -2.12 9.04 -2.24
CA SER A 82 -3.20 8.27 -2.86
C SER A 82 -3.84 7.29 -1.87
N VAL A 83 -3.03 6.55 -1.11
CA VAL A 83 -3.54 5.63 -0.07
C VAL A 83 -4.25 6.41 1.05
N ALA A 84 -3.68 7.52 1.52
CA ALA A 84 -4.30 8.33 2.56
C ALA A 84 -5.64 8.93 2.10
N GLN A 85 -5.77 9.32 0.82
CA GLN A 85 -7.04 9.78 0.25
C GLN A 85 -8.09 8.67 0.26
N VAL A 86 -7.76 7.46 -0.20
CA VAL A 86 -8.68 6.31 -0.15
C VAL A 86 -9.10 5.99 1.29
N CYS A 87 -8.17 6.02 2.24
CA CYS A 87 -8.50 5.85 3.66
C CYS A 87 -9.52 6.89 4.13
N ARG A 88 -9.33 8.17 3.77
CA ARG A 88 -10.25 9.26 4.16
C ARG A 88 -11.61 9.14 3.50
N GLU A 89 -11.69 8.73 2.24
CA GLU A 89 -12.95 8.41 1.55
C GLU A 89 -13.72 7.28 2.25
N MET A 90 -13.00 6.40 2.96
CA MET A 90 -13.56 5.34 3.80
C MET A 90 -13.72 5.76 5.27
N GLU A 91 -13.76 7.07 5.54
CA GLU A 91 -13.99 7.68 6.87
C GLU A 91 -12.88 7.39 7.90
N LEU A 92 -11.65 7.06 7.46
CA LEU A 92 -10.50 6.90 8.35
C LEU A 92 -9.64 8.17 8.33
N ASP A 93 -9.29 8.72 9.49
CA ASP A 93 -8.39 9.87 9.62
C ASP A 93 -6.93 9.45 9.40
N ALA A 94 -6.57 9.34 8.11
CA ALA A 94 -5.26 8.85 7.68
C ALA A 94 -4.28 9.99 7.42
N TRP A 95 -3.03 9.80 7.82
CA TRP A 95 -1.92 10.72 7.68
C TRP A 95 -0.70 10.04 7.08
N ILE A 96 0.11 10.82 6.35
CA ILE A 96 1.40 10.34 5.85
C ILE A 96 2.43 10.50 6.98
N LYS A 97 3.00 9.37 7.40
CA LYS A 97 4.17 9.35 8.26
C LYS A 97 5.42 9.22 7.39
N TRP A 98 6.09 10.35 7.23
CA TRP A 98 7.31 10.42 6.42
C TRP A 98 8.35 9.38 6.87
N PRO A 99 9.08 8.74 5.96
CA PRO A 99 9.06 9.00 4.51
C PRO A 99 8.15 8.06 3.70
N ASN A 100 7.58 7.00 4.25
CA ASN A 100 7.03 5.90 3.44
C ASN A 100 5.89 5.10 4.09
N ASP A 101 5.25 5.65 5.10
CA ASP A 101 4.15 4.98 5.81
C ASP A 101 2.88 5.84 5.75
N VAL A 102 1.72 5.18 5.73
CA VAL A 102 0.44 5.81 6.05
C VAL A 102 -0.03 5.28 7.40
N VAL A 103 -0.53 6.18 8.24
CA VAL A 103 -0.96 5.87 9.60
C VAL A 103 -2.40 6.31 9.83
N VAL A 104 -3.12 5.57 10.66
CA VAL A 104 -4.44 5.92 11.21
C VAL A 104 -4.35 5.75 12.72
N SER A 105 -4.84 6.72 13.49
CA SER A 105 -4.73 6.72 14.97
C SER A 105 -3.28 6.52 15.45
N GLY A 106 -2.29 7.05 14.71
CA GLY A 106 -0.87 6.89 15.02
C GLY A 106 -0.26 5.52 14.67
N LYS A 107 -1.05 4.54 14.24
CA LYS A 107 -0.63 3.17 13.90
C LYS A 107 -0.56 2.99 12.38
N LYS A 108 0.45 2.23 11.93
CA LYS A 108 0.69 2.00 10.50
C LYS A 108 -0.38 1.12 9.87
N ILE A 109 -1.03 1.63 8.83
CA ILE A 109 -1.99 0.91 7.99
C ILE A 109 -1.39 0.53 6.64
N CYS A 110 -0.43 1.32 6.14
CA CYS A 110 0.24 1.06 4.87
C CYS A 110 1.75 1.30 4.96
N GLY A 111 2.52 0.46 4.27
CA GLY A 111 3.94 0.65 4.01
C GLY A 111 4.23 0.68 2.52
N ILE A 112 5.13 1.58 2.12
CA ILE A 112 5.51 1.78 0.73
C ILE A 112 7.02 1.57 0.59
N LEU A 113 7.42 0.80 -0.42
CA LEU A 113 8.81 0.57 -0.77
C LEU A 113 9.03 0.95 -2.23
N THR A 114 9.77 2.01 -2.46
CA THR A 114 10.14 2.46 -3.81
C THR A 114 11.57 2.09 -4.11
N GLU A 115 11.78 1.40 -5.22
CA GLU A 115 13.08 1.04 -5.74
C GLU A 115 13.16 1.42 -7.22
N MET A 116 14.34 1.74 -7.73
CA MET A 116 14.53 2.12 -9.12
C MET A 116 15.77 1.48 -9.72
N SER A 117 15.75 1.34 -11.04
CA SER A 117 16.90 1.15 -11.89
C SER A 117 17.11 2.43 -12.66
N ALA A 118 18.29 3.03 -12.56
CA ALA A 118 18.60 4.30 -13.19
C ALA A 118 20.05 4.37 -13.66
N GLN A 119 20.32 5.22 -14.63
CA GLN A 119 21.63 5.72 -15.00
C GLN A 119 21.84 7.12 -14.36
N VAL A 120 22.94 7.78 -14.69
CA VAL A 120 23.25 9.10 -14.12
C VAL A 120 22.16 10.14 -14.43
N ASP A 121 21.61 10.09 -15.64
CA ASP A 121 20.74 11.13 -16.21
C ASP A 121 19.34 10.64 -16.60
N TYR A 122 19.04 9.36 -16.41
CA TYR A 122 17.69 8.85 -16.70
C TYR A 122 17.31 7.64 -15.87
N VAL A 123 16.01 7.44 -15.72
CA VAL A 123 15.39 6.30 -15.02
C VAL A 123 15.00 5.23 -16.02
N ASN A 124 15.49 4.01 -15.85
CA ASN A 124 15.04 2.84 -16.63
C ASN A 124 13.62 2.44 -16.22
N TYR A 125 13.40 2.29 -14.92
CA TYR A 125 12.11 2.03 -14.31
C TYR A 125 12.11 2.33 -12.80
N VAL A 126 10.93 2.53 -12.26
CA VAL A 126 10.66 2.57 -10.82
C VAL A 126 9.62 1.50 -10.50
N VAL A 127 9.84 0.75 -9.43
CA VAL A 127 8.84 -0.15 -8.84
C VAL A 127 8.43 0.39 -7.48
N ILE A 128 7.12 0.48 -7.25
CA ILE A 128 6.55 1.00 -6.01
C ILE A 128 5.73 -0.12 -5.38
N GLY A 129 6.34 -0.84 -4.44
CA GLY A 129 5.68 -1.84 -3.61
C GLY A 129 4.82 -1.16 -2.56
N THR A 130 3.56 -1.54 -2.48
CA THR A 130 2.58 -0.99 -1.55
C THR A 130 1.88 -2.12 -0.81
N GLY A 131 2.07 -2.18 0.50
CA GLY A 131 1.38 -3.12 1.39
C GLY A 131 0.35 -2.37 2.23
N ILE A 132 -0.94 -2.75 2.13
CA ILE A 132 -2.03 -2.13 2.87
C ILE A 132 -2.69 -3.18 3.74
N ASN A 133 -2.75 -2.95 5.05
CA ASN A 133 -3.45 -3.82 6.00
C ASN A 133 -4.96 -3.58 5.89
N VAL A 134 -5.71 -4.58 5.42
CA VAL A 134 -7.16 -4.46 5.16
C VAL A 134 -7.97 -5.28 6.15
N ASN A 135 -7.91 -6.61 6.04
CA ASN A 135 -8.80 -7.54 6.75
C ASN A 135 -8.16 -8.17 8.00
N LEU A 136 -7.01 -7.69 8.45
CA LEU A 136 -6.39 -8.21 9.68
C LEU A 136 -7.29 -7.88 10.87
N SER A 137 -7.93 -8.89 11.44
CA SER A 137 -8.74 -8.78 12.67
C SER A 137 -7.91 -8.94 13.95
N VAL A 138 -6.76 -9.60 13.83
CA VAL A 138 -5.82 -9.82 14.94
C VAL A 138 -4.41 -9.50 14.46
N LEU A 139 -3.67 -8.74 15.26
CA LEU A 139 -2.26 -8.45 15.04
C LEU A 139 -1.40 -9.24 16.05
N PRO A 140 -0.22 -9.70 15.63
CA PRO A 140 0.77 -10.23 16.57
C PRO A 140 1.06 -9.24 17.70
N PRO A 141 1.35 -9.70 18.94
CA PRO A 141 1.56 -8.83 20.10
C PRO A 141 2.56 -7.70 19.84
N GLU A 142 3.64 -8.00 19.13
CA GLU A 142 4.70 -7.05 18.78
C GLU A 142 4.28 -5.94 17.79
N LEU A 143 3.16 -6.13 17.10
CA LEU A 143 2.63 -5.15 16.12
C LEU A 143 1.43 -4.36 16.64
N LYS A 144 0.78 -4.77 17.71
CA LYS A 144 -0.46 -4.16 18.23
C LYS A 144 -0.34 -2.65 18.51
N GLU A 145 0.83 -2.20 18.95
CA GLU A 145 1.05 -0.79 19.29
C GLU A 145 1.52 0.05 18.11
N ILE A 146 2.00 -0.57 17.04
CA ILE A 146 2.62 0.13 15.91
C ILE A 146 1.91 -0.04 14.57
N ALA A 147 0.98 -1.00 14.46
CA ALA A 147 0.22 -1.29 13.24
C ALA A 147 -1.28 -1.36 13.50
N THR A 148 -2.05 -1.17 12.44
CA THR A 148 -3.50 -1.33 12.40
C THR A 148 -3.95 -1.82 11.03
N SER A 149 -5.26 -2.04 10.85
CA SER A 149 -5.90 -2.41 9.60
C SER A 149 -7.20 -1.65 9.41
N PHE A 150 -7.74 -1.65 8.18
CA PHE A 150 -9.08 -1.12 7.93
C PHE A 150 -10.15 -1.80 8.81
N TYR A 151 -10.06 -3.13 8.95
CA TYR A 151 -10.99 -3.89 9.80
C TYR A 151 -10.96 -3.38 11.25
N LEU A 152 -9.78 -3.30 11.85
CA LEU A 152 -9.62 -2.89 13.27
C LEU A 152 -10.06 -1.45 13.50
N GLU A 153 -9.79 -0.53 12.59
CA GLU A 153 -10.20 0.87 12.72
C GLU A 153 -11.72 1.02 12.57
N ARG A 154 -12.36 0.31 11.64
CA ARG A 154 -13.83 0.32 11.50
C ARG A 154 -14.54 -0.26 12.70
N GLU A 155 -14.04 -1.35 13.30
CA GLU A 155 -14.59 -1.92 14.53
C GLU A 155 -14.55 -0.93 15.69
N LYS A 156 -13.45 -0.20 15.87
CA LYS A 156 -13.36 0.87 16.89
C LYS A 156 -14.39 1.97 16.64
N PHE A 157 -14.55 2.39 15.38
CA PHE A 157 -15.47 3.44 14.99
C PHE A 157 -16.92 3.01 15.24
N SER A 158 -17.28 1.77 14.91
CA SER A 158 -18.63 1.22 15.15
C SER A 158 -18.98 1.09 16.64
N GLN A 159 -17.99 0.94 17.50
CA GLN A 159 -18.16 0.84 18.96
C GLN A 159 -18.16 2.21 19.65
N SER A 160 -17.71 3.27 18.99
CA SER A 160 -17.72 4.62 19.56
C SER A 160 -19.16 5.17 19.61
N SER A 161 -19.48 5.88 20.70
CA SER A 161 -20.80 6.51 20.88
C SER A 161 -21.13 7.53 19.77
N ASP A 162 -20.13 8.13 19.15
CA ASP A 162 -20.26 9.15 18.11
C ASP A 162 -20.76 8.56 16.78
N TYR A 163 -20.38 7.31 16.45
CA TYR A 163 -20.90 6.61 15.28
C TYR A 163 -22.42 6.36 15.37
N ARG A 164 -22.93 6.06 16.56
CA ARG A 164 -24.39 5.81 16.75
C ARG A 164 -25.25 7.05 16.57
N GLN A 165 -24.68 8.24 16.78
CA GLN A 165 -25.41 9.51 16.59
C GLN A 165 -25.39 9.99 15.14
N SER A 166 -24.27 9.87 14.42
CA SER A 166 -24.14 10.33 13.02
C SER A 166 -25.00 9.52 12.04
N HIS A 167 -25.22 8.21 12.30
CA HIS A 167 -25.98 7.33 11.40
C HIS A 167 -27.48 7.21 11.74
N ARG A 168 -27.95 7.70 12.90
CA ARG A 168 -29.38 7.79 13.19
C ARG A 168 -30.10 8.83 12.32
N GLY A 169 -29.38 9.85 11.83
CA GLY A 169 -29.94 10.89 10.95
C GLY A 169 -30.16 10.46 9.49
N ILE A 170 -29.48 9.43 9.03
CA ILE A 170 -29.51 9.01 7.61
C ILE A 170 -30.59 7.95 7.33
N ARG A 171 -30.99 7.15 8.32
CA ARG A 171 -32.02 6.10 8.16
C ARG A 171 -33.47 6.61 8.20
N GLY A 172 -33.67 7.90 8.43
CA GLY A 172 -35.02 8.52 8.50
C GLY A 172 -35.44 9.28 7.24
N LYS A 173 -34.70 9.18 6.13
CA LYS A 173 -35.00 9.89 4.87
C LYS A 173 -34.87 8.99 3.63
N LEU A 174 -35.38 7.77 3.70
CA LEU A 174 -35.68 6.95 2.53
C LEU A 174 -37.11 6.47 2.62
#